data_2e2431c537721aaf5d8f92e9bcd33ea3
#
_entry.id   2e2431c537721aaf5d8f92e9bcd33ea3
#
_cell.length_a   1.000
_cell.length_b   1.000
_cell.length_c   1.000
_cell.angle_alpha   90.00
_cell.angle_beta   90.00
_cell.angle_gamma   90.00
#
_symmetry.space_group_name_H-M   'P 1'
#
loop_
_entity.id
_entity.type
_entity.pdbx_description
1 polymer ?
#
loop_
_entity_poly.entity_id
_entity_poly.type
_entity_poly.pdbx_seq_one_letter_code
_entity_poly.pdbx_strand_id
1 'polypeptide(L)'
;MKIFRLFIISILIYPQIASAQFFEIGLGIGGSVYYGDLSPDEAADNFKLVRPALGVFASHHFNDRVAFQLGIQNFTLAGDDKINSKENLKYRNLSFRSNVWEIALKGEFYILPFDPERMELPISIYVSSGIAGFFHNPKAFFAGTYHALQPLSTEGQGLSSFPERKPYKLAQIAIPAILGLKYNVSPTISLFIEFGPRFTFTDYLDDVSSTYAVGDELREERGDLAFNLSDRRILPDGEPKKYED
;
A
#
# COMPACT_ATOMS: atom_id res chain seq x y z
N MET A 1 39.27 18.35 7.06
CA MET A 1 39.36 16.88 7.29
C MET A 1 38.24 16.52 8.27
N LYS A 2 37.07 16.04 7.74
CA LYS A 2 35.92 15.67 8.57
C LYS A 2 36.03 14.19 8.90
N ILE A 3 36.25 13.88 10.18
CA ILE A 3 36.35 12.50 10.68
C ILE A 3 34.92 11.99 10.91
N PHE A 4 34.48 11.04 10.10
CA PHE A 4 33.24 10.28 10.29
C PHE A 4 33.49 9.19 11.30
N ARG A 5 32.94 9.30 12.52
CA ARG A 5 32.98 8.22 13.51
C ARG A 5 31.81 7.29 13.25
N LEU A 6 32.09 6.14 12.64
CA LEU A 6 31.14 5.04 12.49
C LEU A 6 31.00 4.35 13.86
N PHE A 7 29.85 4.49 14.50
CA PHE A 7 29.50 3.68 15.67
C PHE A 7 28.92 2.36 15.16
N ILE A 8 29.75 1.31 15.20
CA ILE A 8 29.29 -0.07 15.01
C ILE A 8 28.75 -0.53 16.36
N ILE A 9 27.42 -0.58 16.51
CA ILE A 9 26.77 -1.28 17.62
C ILE A 9 26.87 -2.76 17.31
N SER A 10 27.85 -3.43 17.90
CA SER A 10 27.98 -4.90 17.89
C SER A 10 26.92 -5.46 18.85
N ILE A 11 25.74 -5.83 18.32
CA ILE A 11 24.77 -6.60 19.07
C ILE A 11 25.31 -8.02 19.15
N LEU A 12 25.96 -8.36 20.26
CA LEU A 12 26.30 -9.74 20.61
C LEU A 12 24.96 -10.47 20.90
N ILE A 13 24.39 -11.10 19.87
CA ILE A 13 23.32 -12.07 20.04
C ILE A 13 23.99 -13.32 20.63
N TYR A 14 23.90 -13.50 21.93
CA TYR A 14 24.17 -14.79 22.54
C TYR A 14 23.06 -15.74 22.10
N PRO A 15 23.35 -16.83 21.35
CA PRO A 15 22.37 -17.86 21.11
C PRO A 15 22.08 -18.57 22.43
N GLN A 16 21.04 -18.19 23.12
CA GLN A 16 20.41 -19.07 24.08
C GLN A 16 19.75 -20.18 23.25
N ILE A 17 20.47 -21.29 23.11
CA ILE A 17 19.95 -22.53 22.56
C ILE A 17 18.99 -23.09 23.61
N ALA A 18 17.79 -22.60 23.63
CA ALA A 18 16.66 -23.21 24.32
C ALA A 18 15.51 -23.28 23.33
N SER A 19 15.42 -24.44 22.67
CA SER A 19 14.20 -25.14 22.25
C SER A 19 12.96 -24.30 21.97
N ALA A 20 12.66 -24.13 20.75
CA ALA A 20 11.43 -24.33 20.00
C ALA A 20 11.57 -23.60 18.68
N GLN A 21 12.45 -24.06 17.82
CA GLN A 21 12.35 -23.72 16.42
C GLN A 21 11.12 -24.41 15.87
N PHE A 22 10.15 -23.67 15.42
CA PHE A 22 8.96 -24.23 14.81
C PHE A 22 8.52 -23.36 13.62
N PHE A 23 7.77 -23.98 12.74
CA PHE A 23 7.14 -23.32 11.61
C PHE A 23 5.67 -23.06 11.90
N GLU A 24 5.24 -21.86 11.53
CA GLU A 24 3.84 -21.46 11.52
C GLU A 24 3.42 -21.13 10.09
N ILE A 25 2.25 -21.60 9.68
CA ILE A 25 1.61 -21.22 8.42
C ILE A 25 0.28 -20.58 8.75
N GLY A 26 0.01 -19.43 8.18
CA GLY A 26 -1.23 -18.73 8.46
C GLY A 26 -1.85 -18.15 7.21
N LEU A 27 -3.13 -17.84 7.34
CA LEU A 27 -3.91 -17.11 6.37
C LEU A 27 -4.61 -15.94 7.07
N GLY A 28 -4.69 -14.80 6.38
CA GLY A 28 -5.30 -13.59 6.91
C GLY A 28 -6.33 -13.04 5.94
N ILE A 29 -7.40 -12.50 6.52
CA ILE A 29 -8.40 -11.71 5.82
C ILE A 29 -8.48 -10.35 6.50
N GLY A 30 -8.71 -9.29 5.73
CA GLY A 30 -8.74 -7.95 6.31
C GLY A 30 -9.22 -6.89 5.34
N GLY A 31 -8.90 -5.66 5.66
CA GLY A 31 -9.16 -4.48 4.85
C GLY A 31 -7.90 -3.65 4.63
N SER A 32 -7.81 -3.04 3.46
CA SER A 32 -6.78 -2.07 3.10
C SER A 32 -7.39 -0.69 2.90
N VAL A 33 -6.65 0.33 3.28
CA VAL A 33 -7.00 1.75 3.09
C VAL A 33 -5.82 2.45 2.44
N TYR A 34 -6.12 3.31 1.49
CA TYR A 34 -5.16 4.17 0.84
C TYR A 34 -5.06 5.52 1.56
N TYR A 35 -3.84 6.04 1.70
CA TYR A 35 -3.55 7.38 2.17
C TYR A 35 -2.64 8.09 1.16
N GLY A 36 -3.15 9.15 0.53
CA GLY A 36 -2.46 9.96 -0.47
C GLY A 36 -3.40 11.03 -1.05
N ASP A 37 -3.15 11.50 -2.27
CA ASP A 37 -3.81 12.65 -2.88
C ASP A 37 -5.33 12.48 -3.11
N LEU A 38 -5.79 11.23 -3.25
CA LEU A 38 -7.19 10.88 -3.44
C LEU A 38 -7.83 10.31 -2.16
N SER A 39 -7.22 10.55 -1.00
CA SER A 39 -7.81 10.18 0.29
C SER A 39 -8.76 11.27 0.79
N PRO A 40 -9.88 10.92 1.44
CA PRO A 40 -10.69 11.87 2.18
C PRO A 40 -9.91 12.53 3.31
N ASP A 41 -10.17 13.81 3.56
CA ASP A 41 -9.57 14.54 4.68
C ASP A 41 -10.03 14.01 6.05
N GLU A 42 -11.30 13.60 6.14
CA GLU A 42 -11.86 13.07 7.37
C GLU A 42 -11.54 11.59 7.53
N ALA A 43 -10.93 11.22 8.67
CA ALA A 43 -10.56 9.84 8.94
C ALA A 43 -11.75 8.87 8.88
N ALA A 44 -12.95 9.33 9.27
CA ALA A 44 -14.18 8.56 9.21
C ALA A 44 -14.58 8.19 7.77
N ASP A 45 -14.32 9.06 6.81
CA ASP A 45 -14.65 8.83 5.41
C ASP A 45 -13.71 7.79 4.74
N ASN A 46 -12.51 7.61 5.27
CA ASN A 46 -11.62 6.53 4.83
C ASN A 46 -12.23 5.14 5.00
N PHE A 47 -13.11 4.94 5.99
CA PHE A 47 -13.81 3.66 6.15
C PHE A 47 -14.71 3.30 4.97
N LYS A 48 -15.21 4.29 4.21
CA LYS A 48 -16.00 4.07 2.97
C LYS A 48 -15.15 3.50 1.84
N LEU A 49 -13.84 3.72 1.91
CA LEU A 49 -12.83 3.27 0.92
C LEU A 49 -12.12 1.99 1.34
N VAL A 50 -12.47 1.39 2.46
CA VAL A 50 -11.92 0.08 2.85
C VAL A 50 -12.20 -0.95 1.77
N ARG A 51 -11.17 -1.66 1.34
CA ARG A 51 -11.25 -2.72 0.33
C ARG A 51 -10.68 -4.02 0.90
N PRO A 52 -11.14 -5.17 0.41
CA PRO A 52 -10.70 -6.46 0.92
C PRO A 52 -9.21 -6.70 0.72
N ALA A 53 -8.62 -7.38 1.70
CA ALA A 53 -7.26 -7.88 1.69
C ALA A 53 -7.26 -9.36 2.08
N LEU A 54 -6.45 -10.16 1.39
CA LEU A 54 -6.25 -11.58 1.64
C LEU A 54 -4.75 -11.85 1.63
N GLY A 55 -4.28 -12.74 2.52
CA GLY A 55 -2.89 -13.10 2.56
C GLY A 55 -2.65 -14.50 3.11
N VAL A 56 -1.50 -15.04 2.76
CA VAL A 56 -0.95 -16.26 3.33
C VAL A 56 0.49 -15.99 3.75
N PHE A 57 0.93 -16.62 4.80
CA PHE A 57 2.31 -16.48 5.27
C PHE A 57 2.85 -17.77 5.84
N ALA A 58 4.17 -17.82 5.90
CA ALA A 58 4.92 -18.82 6.66
C ALA A 58 5.92 -18.08 7.54
N SER A 59 5.93 -18.40 8.84
CA SER A 59 6.87 -17.86 9.80
C SER A 59 7.76 -18.96 10.34
N HIS A 60 9.06 -18.65 10.48
CA HIS A 60 10.02 -19.49 11.18
C HIS A 60 10.41 -18.81 12.49
N HIS A 61 10.05 -19.42 13.59
CA HIS A 61 10.39 -18.97 14.95
C HIS A 61 11.75 -19.53 15.36
N PHE A 62 12.68 -18.64 15.69
CA PHE A 62 14.00 -19.03 16.21
C PHE A 62 13.96 -19.25 17.72
N ASN A 63 13.08 -18.53 18.39
CA ASN A 63 12.79 -18.62 19.81
C ASN A 63 11.43 -17.97 20.09
N ASP A 64 11.06 -17.86 21.35
CA ASP A 64 9.82 -17.24 21.80
C ASP A 64 9.68 -15.73 21.52
N ARG A 65 10.76 -15.08 21.07
CA ARG A 65 10.79 -13.62 20.85
C ARG A 65 11.10 -13.19 19.42
N VAL A 66 11.71 -14.06 18.61
CA VAL A 66 12.16 -13.68 17.27
C VAL A 66 11.70 -14.68 16.23
N ALA A 67 11.05 -14.18 15.19
CA ALA A 67 10.68 -14.94 14.02
C ALA A 67 10.99 -14.17 12.72
N PHE A 68 11.09 -14.91 11.61
CA PHE A 68 11.01 -14.36 10.27
C PHE A 68 9.77 -14.87 9.58
N GLN A 69 9.09 -13.96 8.89
CA GLN A 69 7.86 -14.25 8.15
C GLN A 69 8.05 -13.93 6.67
N LEU A 70 7.72 -14.88 5.81
CA LEU A 70 7.53 -14.66 4.39
C LEU A 70 6.02 -14.69 4.10
N GLY A 71 5.50 -13.63 3.48
CA GLY A 71 4.08 -13.51 3.19
C GLY A 71 3.81 -13.11 1.74
N ILE A 72 2.67 -13.55 1.23
CA ILE A 72 2.10 -13.12 -0.04
C ILE A 72 0.71 -12.59 0.24
N GLN A 73 0.42 -11.39 -0.25
CA GLN A 73 -0.86 -10.73 -0.03
C GLN A 73 -1.42 -10.18 -1.32
N ASN A 74 -2.74 -10.22 -1.45
CA ASN A 74 -3.48 -9.50 -2.46
C ASN A 74 -4.47 -8.56 -1.78
N PHE A 75 -4.46 -7.30 -2.16
CA PHE A 75 -5.38 -6.31 -1.64
C PHE A 75 -5.72 -5.25 -2.69
N THR A 76 -6.79 -4.52 -2.47
CA THR A 76 -7.22 -3.45 -3.37
C THR A 76 -7.08 -2.11 -2.67
N LEU A 77 -6.49 -1.13 -3.34
CA LEU A 77 -6.49 0.28 -2.93
C LEU A 77 -7.54 1.04 -3.74
N ALA A 78 -8.16 2.03 -3.13
CA ALA A 78 -9.11 2.91 -3.81
C ALA A 78 -9.07 4.31 -3.19
N GLY A 79 -9.26 5.32 -4.02
CA GLY A 79 -9.48 6.72 -3.66
C GLY A 79 -10.59 7.32 -4.52
N ASP A 80 -11.33 8.28 -3.97
CA ASP A 80 -12.43 8.93 -4.68
C ASP A 80 -12.68 10.33 -4.10
N ASP A 81 -12.45 11.33 -4.91
CA ASP A 81 -12.67 12.74 -4.56
C ASP A 81 -14.12 13.05 -4.19
N LYS A 82 -15.10 12.30 -4.70
CA LYS A 82 -16.52 12.49 -4.37
C LYS A 82 -16.84 12.30 -2.91
N ILE A 83 -16.02 11.51 -2.19
CA ILE A 83 -16.23 11.21 -0.77
C ILE A 83 -15.61 12.31 0.10
N ASN A 84 -14.75 13.16 -0.48
CA ASN A 84 -14.07 14.21 0.26
C ASN A 84 -15.04 15.30 0.74
N SER A 85 -14.77 15.92 1.88
CA SER A 85 -15.56 17.04 2.41
C SER A 85 -15.29 18.34 1.67
N LYS A 86 -14.10 18.51 1.08
CA LYS A 86 -13.72 19.72 0.34
C LYS A 86 -14.34 19.77 -1.05
N GLU A 87 -15.04 20.86 -1.34
CA GLU A 87 -15.73 21.07 -2.63
C GLU A 87 -14.75 21.08 -3.81
N ASN A 88 -13.60 21.73 -3.68
CA ASN A 88 -12.61 21.78 -4.75
C ASN A 88 -12.11 20.38 -5.17
N LEU A 89 -12.03 19.42 -4.26
CA LEU A 89 -11.70 18.04 -4.57
C LEU A 89 -12.86 17.32 -5.23
N LYS A 90 -14.10 17.56 -4.78
CA LYS A 90 -15.28 17.03 -5.46
C LYS A 90 -15.37 17.53 -6.93
N TYR A 91 -15.00 18.79 -7.17
CA TYR A 91 -14.92 19.33 -8.53
C TYR A 91 -13.78 18.71 -9.34
N ARG A 92 -12.66 18.35 -8.71
CA ARG A 92 -11.55 17.60 -9.35
C ARG A 92 -12.02 16.24 -9.85
N ASN A 93 -12.89 15.57 -9.12
CA ASN A 93 -13.61 14.36 -9.52
C ASN A 93 -12.72 13.19 -9.95
N LEU A 94 -11.52 13.11 -9.39
CA LEU A 94 -10.63 11.99 -9.64
C LEU A 94 -11.02 10.79 -8.78
N SER A 95 -10.79 9.60 -9.31
CA SER A 95 -10.97 8.36 -8.57
C SER A 95 -10.08 7.28 -9.16
N PHE A 96 -9.63 6.35 -8.33
CA PHE A 96 -8.88 5.20 -8.78
C PHE A 96 -9.23 3.94 -8.01
N ARG A 97 -8.90 2.83 -8.60
CA ARG A 97 -8.86 1.51 -7.97
C ARG A 97 -7.64 0.76 -8.46
N SER A 98 -6.86 0.21 -7.54
CA SER A 98 -5.67 -0.58 -7.87
C SER A 98 -5.70 -1.90 -7.13
N ASN A 99 -5.60 -3.02 -7.85
CA ASN A 99 -5.32 -4.31 -7.24
C ASN A 99 -3.81 -4.44 -7.04
N VAL A 100 -3.40 -4.81 -5.84
CA VAL A 100 -2.01 -4.91 -5.43
C VAL A 100 -1.68 -6.35 -5.06
N TRP A 101 -0.56 -6.84 -5.58
CA TRP A 101 0.09 -8.06 -5.14
C TRP A 101 1.39 -7.72 -4.42
N GLU A 102 1.54 -8.22 -3.22
CA GLU A 102 2.71 -7.96 -2.38
C GLU A 102 3.36 -9.27 -1.96
N ILE A 103 4.70 -9.32 -2.01
CA ILE A 103 5.53 -10.35 -1.37
C ILE A 103 6.39 -9.62 -0.35
N ALA A 104 6.33 -10.03 0.91
CA ALA A 104 7.04 -9.39 2.01
C ALA A 104 7.88 -10.38 2.81
N LEU A 105 9.12 -10.01 3.11
CA LEU A 105 9.96 -10.66 4.10
C LEU A 105 10.03 -9.74 5.32
N LYS A 106 9.54 -10.22 6.47
CA LYS A 106 9.45 -9.46 7.72
C LYS A 106 10.20 -10.16 8.85
N GLY A 107 10.86 -9.38 9.70
CA GLY A 107 11.29 -9.84 11.04
C GLY A 107 10.20 -9.51 12.04
N GLU A 108 9.88 -10.44 12.92
CA GLU A 108 8.93 -10.27 14.02
C GLU A 108 9.69 -10.26 15.35
N PHE A 109 9.36 -9.30 16.20
CA PHE A 109 9.86 -9.24 17.57
C PHE A 109 8.70 -9.26 18.56
N TYR A 110 8.64 -10.31 19.36
CA TYR A 110 7.60 -10.54 20.35
C TYR A 110 7.92 -9.82 21.66
N ILE A 111 7.17 -8.76 21.97
CA ILE A 111 7.25 -8.02 23.24
C ILE A 111 6.82 -8.93 24.39
N LEU A 112 5.64 -9.57 24.22
CA LEU A 112 5.22 -10.70 25.06
C LEU A 112 5.56 -11.98 24.31
N PRO A 113 6.35 -12.88 24.95
CA PRO A 113 6.84 -14.09 24.29
C PRO A 113 5.72 -14.92 23.67
N PHE A 114 6.01 -15.49 22.51
CA PHE A 114 5.10 -16.39 21.81
C PHE A 114 5.56 -17.84 22.02
N ASP A 115 4.82 -18.56 22.84
CA ASP A 115 5.01 -19.97 23.09
C ASP A 115 3.67 -20.69 22.95
N PRO A 116 3.45 -21.44 21.86
CA PRO A 116 2.18 -22.14 21.61
C PRO A 116 1.87 -23.22 22.65
N GLU A 117 2.89 -23.78 23.31
CA GLU A 117 2.70 -24.81 24.32
C GLU A 117 2.33 -24.23 25.68
N ARG A 118 2.62 -22.95 25.90
CA ARG A 118 2.38 -22.27 27.16
C ARG A 118 0.98 -21.65 27.23
N MET A 119 -0.04 -22.48 27.44
CA MET A 119 -1.46 -22.06 27.47
C MET A 119 -1.82 -21.19 28.68
N GLU A 120 -0.97 -21.06 29.70
CA GLU A 120 -1.18 -20.15 30.85
C GLU A 120 -1.12 -18.66 30.45
N LEU A 121 -0.36 -18.32 29.42
CA LEU A 121 -0.26 -16.98 28.84
C LEU A 121 -0.51 -17.05 27.33
N PRO A 122 -1.78 -17.18 26.91
CA PRO A 122 -2.12 -17.45 25.52
C PRO A 122 -2.00 -16.22 24.61
N ILE A 123 -1.64 -15.05 25.16
CA ILE A 123 -1.59 -13.78 24.42
C ILE A 123 -0.12 -13.40 24.18
N SER A 124 0.19 -13.03 22.96
CA SER A 124 1.49 -12.47 22.55
C SER A 124 1.29 -11.19 21.75
N ILE A 125 2.11 -10.19 22.04
CA ILE A 125 2.15 -8.91 21.31
C ILE A 125 3.50 -8.82 20.60
N TYR A 126 3.49 -8.45 19.34
CA TYR A 126 4.69 -8.32 18.55
C TYR A 126 4.66 -7.09 17.64
N VAL A 127 5.84 -6.67 17.27
CA VAL A 127 6.07 -5.70 16.19
C VAL A 127 6.79 -6.39 15.06
N SER A 128 6.48 -6.04 13.83
CA SER A 128 7.23 -6.55 12.69
C SER A 128 7.50 -5.49 11.65
N SER A 129 8.64 -5.65 10.98
CA SER A 129 9.04 -4.80 9.87
C SER A 129 9.96 -5.58 8.92
N GLY A 130 10.15 -5.06 7.71
CA GLY A 130 10.99 -5.72 6.72
C GLY A 130 10.93 -5.03 5.36
N ILE A 131 11.06 -5.82 4.31
CA ILE A 131 10.99 -5.34 2.93
C ILE A 131 9.86 -6.07 2.22
N ALA A 132 9.07 -5.30 1.48
CA ALA A 132 8.03 -5.81 0.60
C ALA A 132 8.27 -5.33 -0.83
N GLY A 133 8.19 -6.24 -1.78
CA GLY A 133 8.05 -5.92 -3.19
C GLY A 133 6.58 -6.00 -3.57
N PHE A 134 6.06 -5.02 -4.27
CA PHE A 134 4.67 -5.04 -4.69
C PHE A 134 4.48 -4.60 -6.14
N PHE A 135 3.43 -5.13 -6.75
CA PHE A 135 2.94 -4.74 -8.06
C PHE A 135 1.56 -4.10 -7.91
N HIS A 136 1.40 -2.90 -8.47
CA HIS A 136 0.14 -2.16 -8.47
C HIS A 136 -0.24 -1.77 -9.89
N ASN A 137 -1.53 -1.47 -10.13
CA ASN A 137 -2.01 -1.02 -11.43
C ASN A 137 -3.24 -0.14 -11.22
N PRO A 138 -3.05 1.18 -11.05
CA PRO A 138 -4.15 2.11 -10.87
C PRO A 138 -5.01 2.16 -12.13
N LYS A 139 -6.33 2.07 -11.92
CA LYS A 139 -7.35 2.11 -12.97
C LYS A 139 -8.42 3.09 -12.58
N ALA A 140 -9.00 3.78 -13.57
CA ALA A 140 -10.20 4.59 -13.39
C ALA A 140 -11.37 4.05 -14.20
N PHE A 141 -12.57 4.26 -13.68
CA PHE A 141 -13.79 3.86 -14.36
C PHE A 141 -14.21 4.95 -15.34
N PHE A 142 -14.38 4.59 -16.61
CA PHE A 142 -14.82 5.49 -17.66
C PHE A 142 -15.57 4.70 -18.74
N ALA A 143 -16.66 5.27 -19.26
CA ALA A 143 -17.47 4.67 -20.34
C ALA A 143 -17.85 3.20 -20.09
N GLY A 144 -18.19 2.84 -18.83
CA GLY A 144 -18.69 1.50 -18.48
C GLY A 144 -17.61 0.48 -18.14
N THR A 145 -16.31 0.81 -18.18
CA THR A 145 -15.22 -0.12 -17.88
C THR A 145 -14.07 0.54 -17.12
N TYR A 146 -13.16 -0.29 -16.54
CA TYR A 146 -11.95 0.17 -15.88
C TYR A 146 -10.76 0.20 -16.84
N HIS A 147 -10.14 1.36 -16.99
CA HIS A 147 -8.96 1.60 -17.82
C HIS A 147 -7.71 1.76 -16.95
N ALA A 148 -6.62 1.09 -17.31
CA ALA A 148 -5.32 1.29 -16.67
C ALA A 148 -4.81 2.71 -16.96
N LEU A 149 -4.38 3.43 -15.92
CA LEU A 149 -4.00 4.83 -16.04
C LEU A 149 -2.55 5.01 -16.49
N GLN A 150 -1.63 4.17 -15.99
CA GLN A 150 -0.20 4.28 -16.29
C GLN A 150 0.13 4.34 -17.79
N PRO A 151 -0.48 3.54 -18.70
CA PRO A 151 -0.19 3.64 -20.13
C PRO A 151 -0.73 4.90 -20.79
N LEU A 152 -1.72 5.56 -20.15
CA LEU A 152 -2.35 6.77 -20.67
C LEU A 152 -1.53 8.03 -20.40
N SER A 153 -0.57 7.97 -19.46
CA SER A 153 0.30 9.12 -19.14
C SER A 153 -0.50 10.37 -18.78
N THR A 154 -1.48 10.22 -17.90
CA THR A 154 -2.52 11.22 -17.57
C THR A 154 -1.97 12.57 -17.09
N GLU A 155 -0.75 12.58 -16.54
CA GLU A 155 -0.01 13.79 -16.17
C GLU A 155 1.08 14.16 -17.18
N GLY A 156 1.04 13.61 -18.39
CA GLY A 156 1.99 13.91 -19.44
C GLY A 156 3.31 13.18 -19.35
N GLN A 157 3.38 12.06 -18.65
CA GLN A 157 4.61 11.28 -18.53
C GLN A 157 5.08 10.78 -19.91
N GLY A 158 6.26 11.21 -20.32
CA GLY A 158 6.85 10.86 -21.62
C GLY A 158 6.35 11.67 -22.81
N LEU A 159 5.59 12.77 -22.58
CA LEU A 159 5.28 13.75 -23.61
C LEU A 159 6.46 14.67 -23.86
N SER A 160 6.54 15.24 -25.05
CA SER A 160 7.60 16.17 -25.43
C SER A 160 7.62 17.46 -24.62
N SER A 161 6.46 17.95 -24.19
CA SER A 161 6.31 19.11 -23.30
C SER A 161 6.79 18.86 -21.86
N PHE A 162 6.91 17.61 -21.45
CA PHE A 162 7.29 17.24 -20.08
C PHE A 162 8.43 16.21 -20.07
N PRO A 163 9.62 16.55 -20.60
CA PRO A 163 10.73 15.61 -20.75
C PRO A 163 11.27 15.08 -19.43
N GLU A 164 11.00 15.79 -18.32
CA GLU A 164 11.35 15.37 -16.94
C GLU A 164 10.39 14.33 -16.36
N ARG A 165 9.15 14.26 -16.86
CA ARG A 165 8.13 13.33 -16.37
C ARG A 165 8.28 11.97 -17.03
N LYS A 166 8.80 11.02 -16.30
CA LYS A 166 8.97 9.65 -16.80
C LYS A 166 7.79 8.78 -16.41
N PRO A 167 7.37 7.83 -17.27
CA PRO A 167 6.40 6.81 -16.86
C PRO A 167 6.87 6.10 -15.60
N TYR A 168 5.99 6.01 -14.60
CA TYR A 168 6.31 5.33 -13.35
C TYR A 168 6.28 3.81 -13.52
N LYS A 169 6.99 3.10 -12.63
CA LYS A 169 7.02 1.64 -12.64
C LYS A 169 5.87 1.10 -11.80
N LEU A 170 5.22 0.06 -12.30
CA LEU A 170 4.14 -0.65 -11.57
C LEU A 170 4.69 -1.59 -10.49
N ALA A 171 5.94 -2.02 -10.59
CA ALA A 171 6.63 -2.79 -9.56
C ALA A 171 7.43 -1.84 -8.66
N GLN A 172 7.17 -1.91 -7.36
CA GLN A 172 7.69 -0.98 -6.36
C GLN A 172 8.11 -1.72 -5.09
N ILE A 173 8.76 -0.98 -4.18
CA ILE A 173 9.21 -1.49 -2.87
C ILE A 173 8.48 -0.72 -1.77
N ALA A 174 8.19 -1.40 -0.66
CA ALA A 174 7.64 -0.81 0.55
C ALA A 174 8.34 -1.35 1.79
N ILE A 175 8.25 -0.58 2.87
CA ILE A 175 8.64 -0.99 4.22
C ILE A 175 7.37 -1.14 5.05
N PRO A 176 6.92 -2.36 5.36
CA PRO A 176 5.83 -2.57 6.30
C PRO A 176 6.28 -2.28 7.73
N ALA A 177 5.41 -1.67 8.54
CA ALA A 177 5.58 -1.51 9.97
C ALA A 177 4.30 -1.96 10.66
N ILE A 178 4.34 -3.11 11.32
CA ILE A 178 3.17 -3.84 11.79
C ILE A 178 3.21 -3.94 13.32
N LEU A 179 2.08 -3.74 13.95
CA LEU A 179 1.78 -4.14 15.32
C LEU A 179 0.81 -5.32 15.25
N GLY A 180 1.15 -6.40 15.94
CA GLY A 180 0.35 -7.62 15.94
C GLY A 180 0.06 -8.12 17.34
N LEU A 181 -1.07 -8.80 17.45
CA LEU A 181 -1.49 -9.55 18.62
C LEU A 181 -1.82 -10.97 18.18
N LYS A 182 -1.28 -11.97 18.87
CA LYS A 182 -1.64 -13.38 18.70
C LYS A 182 -2.32 -13.91 19.95
N TYR A 183 -3.26 -14.81 19.73
CA TYR A 183 -3.97 -15.53 20.79
C TYR A 183 -3.92 -17.03 20.49
N ASN A 184 -3.29 -17.81 21.36
CA ASN A 184 -3.23 -19.26 21.26
C ASN A 184 -4.54 -19.89 21.71
N VAL A 185 -5.30 -20.44 20.77
CA VAL A 185 -6.52 -21.20 21.05
C VAL A 185 -6.17 -22.63 21.52
N SER A 186 -5.09 -23.17 20.97
CA SER A 186 -4.51 -24.46 21.32
C SER A 186 -3.01 -24.44 21.00
N PRO A 187 -2.24 -25.46 21.39
CA PRO A 187 -0.83 -25.56 21.01
C PRO A 187 -0.56 -25.57 19.50
N THR A 188 -1.57 -25.80 18.69
CA THR A 188 -1.44 -25.90 17.21
C THR A 188 -2.24 -24.84 16.46
N ILE A 189 -3.09 -24.05 17.15
CA ILE A 189 -3.96 -23.05 16.50
C ILE A 189 -3.84 -21.73 17.23
N SER A 190 -3.46 -20.70 16.50
CA SER A 190 -3.41 -19.32 16.97
C SER A 190 -4.28 -18.42 16.10
N LEU A 191 -4.96 -17.48 16.71
CA LEU A 191 -5.60 -16.36 16.03
C LEU A 191 -4.68 -15.14 16.08
N PHE A 192 -4.75 -14.28 15.08
CA PHE A 192 -3.96 -13.06 15.07
C PHE A 192 -4.74 -11.86 14.54
N ILE A 193 -4.36 -10.69 15.00
CA ILE A 193 -4.80 -9.39 14.47
C ILE A 193 -3.55 -8.57 14.22
N GLU A 194 -3.42 -8.04 13.01
CA GLU A 194 -2.34 -7.16 12.60
C GLU A 194 -2.88 -5.82 12.13
N PHE A 195 -2.19 -4.77 12.49
CA PHE A 195 -2.44 -3.42 11.98
C PHE A 195 -1.12 -2.73 11.71
N GLY A 196 -1.03 -2.04 10.57
CA GLY A 196 0.15 -1.23 10.29
C GLY A 196 0.21 -0.66 8.88
N PRO A 197 0.92 0.47 8.74
CA PRO A 197 1.17 1.10 7.45
C PRO A 197 2.22 0.36 6.63
N ARG A 198 2.24 0.68 5.35
CA ARG A 198 3.31 0.39 4.41
C ARG A 198 3.87 1.70 3.88
N PHE A 199 5.12 1.96 4.16
CA PHE A 199 5.82 3.14 3.64
C PHE A 199 6.34 2.84 2.25
N THR A 200 5.82 3.53 1.25
CA THR A 200 6.18 3.35 -0.16
C THR A 200 7.13 4.45 -0.63
N PHE A 201 7.88 4.18 -1.69
CA PHE A 201 8.82 5.12 -2.29
C PHE A 201 8.33 5.65 -3.64
N THR A 202 7.05 5.49 -3.92
CA THR A 202 6.37 6.03 -5.09
C THR A 202 5.22 6.93 -4.68
N ASP A 203 5.04 8.00 -5.41
CA ASP A 203 3.93 8.93 -5.29
C ASP A 203 2.76 8.56 -6.24
N TYR A 204 3.01 7.64 -7.17
CA TYR A 204 2.05 7.26 -8.21
C TYR A 204 1.21 6.02 -7.88
N LEU A 205 0.84 5.79 -6.62
CA LEU A 205 -0.05 4.67 -6.25
C LEU A 205 -1.46 4.84 -6.84
N ASP A 206 -1.88 6.08 -7.00
CA ASP A 206 -3.19 6.53 -7.50
C ASP A 206 -3.12 7.20 -8.88
N ASP A 207 -1.94 7.24 -9.52
CA ASP A 207 -1.67 7.93 -10.79
C ASP A 207 -1.63 9.46 -10.68
N VAL A 208 -1.58 10.02 -9.45
CA VAL A 208 -1.53 11.47 -9.19
C VAL A 208 -0.26 11.81 -8.41
N SER A 209 0.51 12.77 -8.90
CA SER A 209 1.74 13.22 -8.24
C SER A 209 2.11 14.68 -8.57
N SER A 210 1.66 15.22 -9.70
CA SER A 210 2.11 16.51 -10.17
C SER A 210 0.96 17.42 -10.64
N THR A 211 0.98 17.84 -11.88
CA THR A 211 -0.03 18.73 -12.46
C THR A 211 -0.63 18.11 -13.71
N TYR A 212 -1.77 18.64 -14.13
CA TYR A 212 -2.40 18.24 -15.37
C TYR A 212 -1.46 18.38 -16.57
N ALA A 213 -1.59 17.47 -17.53
CA ALA A 213 -0.94 17.57 -18.82
C ALA A 213 -1.58 18.69 -19.70
N VAL A 214 -0.87 19.13 -20.73
CA VAL A 214 -1.46 19.96 -21.76
C VAL A 214 -2.42 19.10 -22.58
N GLY A 215 -3.72 19.47 -22.55
CA GLY A 215 -4.79 18.61 -23.04
C GLY A 215 -4.65 18.23 -24.51
N ASP A 216 -4.37 19.21 -25.39
CA ASP A 216 -4.29 18.97 -26.84
C ASP A 216 -3.13 18.04 -27.20
N GLU A 217 -1.95 18.28 -26.65
CA GLU A 217 -0.77 17.41 -26.88
C GLU A 217 -1.02 15.98 -26.36
N LEU A 218 -1.62 15.85 -25.17
CA LEU A 218 -1.96 14.53 -24.62
C LEU A 218 -2.97 13.81 -25.53
N ARG A 219 -3.93 14.53 -26.09
CA ARG A 219 -4.92 13.99 -27.02
C ARG A 219 -4.28 13.51 -28.32
N GLU A 220 -3.37 14.32 -28.88
CA GLU A 220 -2.65 13.98 -30.11
C GLU A 220 -1.74 12.76 -29.92
N GLU A 221 -0.99 12.68 -28.82
CA GLU A 221 -0.02 11.61 -28.61
C GLU A 221 -0.61 10.33 -27.98
N ARG A 222 -1.65 10.43 -27.16
CA ARG A 222 -2.23 9.32 -26.38
C ARG A 222 -3.70 9.06 -26.66
N GLY A 223 -4.35 9.92 -27.42
CA GLY A 223 -5.75 9.76 -27.83
C GLY A 223 -6.77 10.28 -26.82
N ASP A 224 -8.06 10.24 -27.23
CA ASP A 224 -9.19 10.77 -26.48
C ASP A 224 -9.37 10.15 -25.11
N LEU A 225 -9.03 8.87 -24.93
CA LEU A 225 -9.16 8.20 -23.63
C LEU A 225 -8.20 8.80 -22.60
N ALA A 226 -6.96 9.06 -22.97
CA ALA A 226 -5.98 9.70 -22.10
C ALA A 226 -6.42 11.12 -21.73
N PHE A 227 -6.85 11.89 -22.71
CA PHE A 227 -7.39 13.22 -22.54
C PHE A 227 -8.57 13.25 -21.55
N ASN A 228 -9.57 12.39 -21.73
CA ASN A 228 -10.76 12.33 -20.88
C ASN A 228 -10.46 11.84 -19.46
N LEU A 229 -9.41 11.04 -19.26
CA LEU A 229 -9.03 10.51 -17.96
C LEU A 229 -8.02 11.37 -17.22
N SER A 230 -7.31 12.27 -17.91
CA SER A 230 -6.35 13.20 -17.30
C SER A 230 -7.04 14.31 -16.51
N ASP A 231 -8.11 14.91 -17.06
CA ASP A 231 -8.85 15.99 -16.42
C ASP A 231 -10.35 15.68 -16.38
N ARG A 232 -10.83 15.19 -15.24
CA ARG A 232 -12.22 14.78 -15.02
C ARG A 232 -13.02 15.82 -14.23
N ARG A 233 -12.54 17.07 -14.20
CA ARG A 233 -13.18 18.13 -13.45
C ARG A 233 -14.63 18.35 -13.89
N ILE A 234 -15.50 18.58 -12.90
CA ILE A 234 -16.90 18.95 -13.07
C ILE A 234 -17.00 20.46 -12.84
N LEU A 235 -17.70 21.14 -13.72
CA LEU A 235 -18.00 22.56 -13.55
C LEU A 235 -19.03 22.78 -12.43
N PRO A 236 -19.15 24.01 -11.86
CA PRO A 236 -20.12 24.29 -10.79
C PRO A 236 -21.57 24.05 -11.17
N ASP A 237 -21.89 24.02 -12.45
CA ASP A 237 -23.22 23.67 -13.00
C ASP A 237 -23.46 22.15 -13.09
N GLY A 238 -22.46 21.34 -12.69
CA GLY A 238 -22.53 19.88 -12.72
C GLY A 238 -22.15 19.25 -14.07
N GLU A 239 -21.81 20.07 -15.08
CA GLU A 239 -21.37 19.58 -16.38
C GLU A 239 -19.87 19.23 -16.38
N PRO A 240 -19.46 18.20 -17.13
CA PRO A 240 -18.03 17.94 -17.36
C PRO A 240 -17.39 19.16 -18.04
N LYS A 241 -16.13 19.45 -17.65
CA LYS A 241 -15.39 20.50 -18.33
C LYS A 241 -15.30 20.18 -19.81
N LYS A 242 -15.91 21.04 -20.64
CA LYS A 242 -15.76 20.98 -22.08
C LYS A 242 -14.52 21.78 -22.44
N TYR A 243 -13.62 21.16 -23.16
CA TYR A 243 -12.53 21.87 -23.80
C TYR A 243 -13.11 22.43 -25.11
N GLU A 244 -13.03 23.75 -25.28
CA GLU A 244 -13.38 24.38 -26.56
C GLU A 244 -12.34 23.89 -27.58
N ASP A 245 -12.84 23.48 -28.76
CA ASP A 245 -12.06 23.04 -29.92
C ASP A 245 -11.19 24.16 -30.48
#